data_f62dab4b4b2050128686df8f42ce0bee
#
_entry.id   f62dab4b4b2050128686df8f42ce0bee
#
_cell.length_a   1.000
_cell.length_b   1.000
_cell.length_c   1.000
_cell.angle_alpha   90.00
_cell.angle_beta   90.00
_cell.angle_gamma   90.00
#
_symmetry.space_group_name_H-M   'P 1'
#
loop_
_entity.id
_entity.type
_entity.pdbx_description
1 polymer ?
#
loop_
_entity_poly.entity_id
_entity_poly.type
_entity_poly.pdbx_seq_one_letter_code
_entity_poly.pdbx_strand_id
1 'polypeptide(L)'
;MAERYYLTTAISYPNGRPHIGHAYELIATDAIARFKRLDGADVLFLTGTDEHGIKMLQTARNLGIEPLELATRNADEFRAMGRAVNASNDDFIRTTEARHKIASQEIWRRMVDAGDIYKGSYSGLSLIHI
;
A
#
# COMPACT_ATOMS: atom_id res chain seq x y z
N MET A 1 -6.58 -4.26 -29.94
CA MET A 1 -6.41 -3.45 -28.73
C MET A 1 -5.32 -4.14 -27.91
N ALA A 2 -4.38 -3.38 -27.30
CA ALA A 2 -3.38 -3.95 -26.41
C ALA A 2 -4.07 -4.65 -25.24
N GLU A 3 -3.51 -5.76 -24.78
CA GLU A 3 -3.96 -6.44 -23.55
C GLU A 3 -3.72 -5.52 -22.36
N ARG A 4 -4.72 -5.35 -21.50
CA ARG A 4 -4.55 -4.59 -20.24
C ARG A 4 -3.95 -5.48 -19.17
N TYR A 5 -2.87 -5.03 -18.58
CA TYR A 5 -2.16 -5.75 -17.52
C TYR A 5 -2.02 -4.89 -16.28
N TYR A 6 -2.57 -5.36 -15.16
CA TYR A 6 -2.50 -4.69 -13.87
C TYR A 6 -1.67 -5.49 -12.90
N LEU A 7 -0.70 -4.84 -12.26
CA LEU A 7 0.10 -5.45 -11.21
C LEU A 7 0.40 -4.47 -10.08
N THR A 8 0.59 -5.01 -8.89
CA THR A 8 0.94 -4.23 -7.69
C THR A 8 2.07 -4.91 -6.93
N THR A 9 2.82 -4.12 -6.18
CA THR A 9 3.52 -4.64 -4.99
C THR A 9 2.52 -4.83 -3.86
N ALA A 10 2.91 -5.50 -2.77
CA ALA A 10 2.28 -5.24 -1.49
C ALA A 10 2.48 -3.77 -1.11
N ILE A 11 1.53 -3.17 -0.38
CA ILE A 11 1.70 -1.84 0.18
C ILE A 11 2.36 -1.95 1.55
N SER A 12 3.49 -1.26 1.73
CA SER A 12 4.31 -1.39 2.93
C SER A 12 3.79 -0.54 4.08
N TYR A 13 3.93 -1.06 5.31
CA TYR A 13 3.70 -0.25 6.51
C TYR A 13 4.84 0.77 6.68
N PRO A 14 4.58 2.09 6.61
CA PRO A 14 5.63 3.10 6.73
C PRO A 14 5.90 3.47 8.20
N ASN A 15 6.03 2.46 9.08
CA ASN A 15 6.37 2.65 10.49
C ASN A 15 7.87 2.86 10.73
N GLY A 16 8.68 2.78 9.67
CA GLY A 16 10.11 3.02 9.65
C GLY A 16 10.61 3.29 8.24
N ARG A 17 11.92 3.46 8.09
CA ARG A 17 12.55 3.67 6.79
C ARG A 17 12.47 2.40 5.92
N PRO A 18 12.42 2.53 4.58
CA PRO A 18 12.51 1.38 3.70
C PRO A 18 13.85 0.66 3.86
N HIS A 19 13.85 -0.64 3.60
CA HIS A 19 15.04 -1.49 3.64
C HIS A 19 15.13 -2.34 2.36
N ILE A 20 16.20 -3.12 2.25
CA ILE A 20 16.51 -3.90 1.06
C ILE A 20 15.36 -4.86 0.63
N GLY A 21 14.57 -5.36 1.59
CA GLY A 21 13.41 -6.21 1.28
C GLY A 21 12.34 -5.48 0.47
N HIS A 22 12.04 -4.22 0.83
CA HIS A 22 11.11 -3.39 0.06
C HIS A 22 11.66 -3.05 -1.34
N ALA A 23 12.96 -2.75 -1.43
CA ALA A 23 13.62 -2.50 -2.72
C ALA A 23 13.58 -3.75 -3.61
N TYR A 24 13.83 -4.94 -3.06
CA TYR A 24 13.77 -6.21 -3.78
C TYR A 24 12.39 -6.45 -4.39
N GLU A 25 11.33 -6.31 -3.59
CA GLU A 25 9.96 -6.49 -4.06
C GLU A 25 9.62 -5.51 -5.19
N LEU A 26 9.95 -4.23 -5.00
CA LEU A 26 9.71 -3.19 -6.00
C LEU A 26 10.46 -3.48 -7.31
N ILE A 27 11.73 -3.84 -7.25
CA ILE A 27 12.55 -4.18 -8.42
C ILE A 27 12.02 -5.41 -9.14
N ALA A 28 11.64 -6.46 -8.40
CA ALA A 28 11.11 -7.69 -8.99
C ALA A 28 9.79 -7.43 -9.73
N THR A 29 8.89 -6.64 -9.12
CA THR A 29 7.62 -6.25 -9.74
C THR A 29 7.84 -5.33 -10.93
N ASP A 30 8.77 -4.39 -10.84
CA ASP A 30 9.15 -3.49 -11.94
C ASP A 30 9.70 -4.24 -13.15
N ALA A 31 10.49 -5.30 -12.92
CA ALA A 31 10.99 -6.14 -14.00
C ALA A 31 9.84 -6.80 -14.78
N ILE A 32 8.79 -7.27 -14.08
CA ILE A 32 7.58 -7.82 -14.72
C ILE A 32 6.82 -6.74 -15.49
N ALA A 33 6.65 -5.55 -14.90
CA ALA A 33 5.97 -4.44 -15.53
C ALA A 33 6.67 -4.03 -16.85
N ARG A 34 8.00 -3.90 -16.81
CA ARG A 34 8.82 -3.58 -17.99
C ARG A 34 8.73 -4.67 -19.06
N PHE A 35 8.82 -5.94 -18.66
CA PHE A 35 8.67 -7.07 -19.57
C PHE A 35 7.31 -7.02 -20.28
N LYS A 36 6.22 -6.82 -19.54
CA LYS A 36 4.87 -6.74 -20.12
C LYS A 36 4.68 -5.55 -21.04
N ARG A 37 5.27 -4.40 -20.73
CA ARG A 37 5.28 -3.23 -21.65
C ARG A 37 6.05 -3.53 -22.92
N LEU A 38 7.19 -4.20 -22.86
CA LEU A 38 7.95 -4.63 -24.02
C LEU A 38 7.20 -5.67 -24.87
N ASP A 39 6.38 -6.51 -24.23
CA ASP A 39 5.49 -7.49 -24.87
C ASP A 39 4.24 -6.84 -25.50
N GLY A 40 4.10 -5.53 -25.38
CA GLY A 40 3.03 -4.74 -26.01
C GLY A 40 1.76 -4.58 -25.18
N ALA A 41 1.77 -4.95 -23.90
CA ALA A 41 0.63 -4.76 -23.01
C ALA A 41 0.51 -3.29 -22.54
N ASP A 42 -0.74 -2.86 -22.30
CA ASP A 42 -1.08 -1.61 -21.62
C ASP A 42 -1.02 -1.87 -20.09
N VAL A 43 0.10 -1.50 -19.47
CA VAL A 43 0.42 -1.87 -18.09
C VAL A 43 0.12 -0.74 -17.13
N LEU A 44 -0.65 -1.04 -16.07
CA LEU A 44 -0.78 -0.21 -14.87
C LEU A 44 -0.04 -0.89 -13.71
N PHE A 45 1.05 -0.27 -13.28
CA PHE A 45 1.85 -0.72 -12.14
C PHE A 45 1.66 0.20 -10.93
N LEU A 46 1.05 -0.35 -9.87
CA LEU A 46 0.75 0.37 -8.63
C LEU A 46 1.64 -0.11 -7.48
N THR A 47 2.14 0.82 -6.69
CA THR A 47 2.74 0.57 -5.37
C THR A 47 2.20 1.57 -4.35
N GLY A 48 2.62 1.48 -3.09
CA GLY A 48 2.12 2.44 -2.10
C GLY A 48 2.47 2.08 -0.66
N THR A 49 1.78 2.77 0.27
CA THR A 49 1.95 2.59 1.72
C THR A 49 0.63 2.35 2.43
N ASP A 50 0.63 1.39 3.37
CA ASP A 50 -0.47 1.16 4.32
C ASP A 50 -0.19 1.94 5.61
N GLU A 51 -0.91 3.03 5.80
CA GLU A 51 -0.58 4.08 6.78
C GLU A 51 -1.41 4.00 8.07
N HIS A 52 -2.22 2.97 8.21
CA HIS A 52 -3.05 2.76 9.40
C HIS A 52 -2.47 1.68 10.31
N GLY A 53 -2.89 1.71 11.60
CA GLY A 53 -2.56 0.67 12.56
C GLY A 53 -1.89 1.16 13.83
N ILE A 54 -1.91 0.29 14.86
CA ILE A 54 -1.44 0.60 16.22
C ILE A 54 0.06 0.92 16.23
N LYS A 55 0.87 0.23 15.43
CA LYS A 55 2.32 0.46 15.37
C LYS A 55 2.68 1.88 14.92
N MET A 56 1.93 2.42 13.95
CA MET A 56 2.10 3.82 13.51
C MET A 56 1.82 4.79 14.65
N LEU A 57 0.71 4.58 15.39
CA LEU A 57 0.35 5.40 16.55
C LEU A 57 1.41 5.35 17.64
N GLN A 58 1.92 4.16 17.96
CA GLN A 58 2.97 3.98 18.98
C GLN A 58 4.26 4.68 18.57
N THR A 59 4.70 4.49 17.33
CA THR A 59 5.93 5.13 16.82
C THR A 59 5.79 6.66 16.81
N ALA A 60 4.67 7.19 16.36
CA ALA A 60 4.41 8.63 16.35
C ALA A 60 4.42 9.22 17.77
N ARG A 61 3.78 8.55 18.72
CA ARG A 61 3.80 8.95 20.15
C ARG A 61 5.20 8.96 20.72
N ASN A 62 6.02 7.94 20.43
CA ASN A 62 7.40 7.86 20.92
C ASN A 62 8.28 8.99 20.33
N LEU A 63 7.95 9.46 19.12
CA LEU A 63 8.65 10.55 18.45
C LEU A 63 8.07 11.94 18.78
N GLY A 64 6.93 11.99 19.48
CA GLY A 64 6.24 13.26 19.80
C GLY A 64 5.68 14.00 18.59
N ILE A 65 5.30 13.28 17.54
CA ILE A 65 4.74 13.85 16.30
C ILE A 65 3.37 13.25 15.98
N GLU A 66 2.63 13.90 15.09
CA GLU A 66 1.33 13.40 14.63
C GLU A 66 1.49 12.16 13.74
N PRO A 67 0.58 11.17 13.85
CA PRO A 67 0.64 9.94 13.04
C PRO A 67 0.67 10.21 11.53
N LEU A 68 -0.09 11.19 11.04
CA LEU A 68 -0.11 11.54 9.63
C LEU A 68 1.21 12.18 9.16
N GLU A 69 1.86 12.93 10.05
CA GLU A 69 3.18 13.51 9.78
C GLU A 69 4.22 12.39 9.62
N LEU A 70 4.24 11.41 10.53
CA LEU A 70 5.11 10.25 10.43
C LEU A 70 4.86 9.48 9.14
N ALA A 71 3.60 9.19 8.83
CA ALA A 71 3.21 8.49 7.61
C ALA A 71 3.69 9.22 6.36
N THR A 72 3.50 10.52 6.29
CA THR A 72 3.94 11.35 5.15
C THR A 72 5.45 11.34 4.99
N ARG A 73 6.19 11.56 6.07
CA ARG A 73 7.65 11.54 6.07
C ARG A 73 8.20 10.19 5.57
N ASN A 74 7.65 9.09 6.08
CA ASN A 74 8.12 7.77 5.70
C ASN A 74 7.66 7.38 4.29
N ALA A 75 6.44 7.73 3.86
CA ALA A 75 5.99 7.52 2.48
C ALA A 75 6.91 8.22 1.46
N ASP A 76 7.44 9.40 1.79
CA ASP A 76 8.40 10.12 0.94
C ASP A 76 9.75 9.40 0.86
N GLU A 77 10.20 8.71 1.92
CA GLU A 77 11.37 7.84 1.88
C GLU A 77 11.14 6.62 0.96
N PHE A 78 9.93 6.02 0.98
CA PHE A 78 9.56 4.94 0.04
C PHE A 78 9.56 5.44 -1.42
N ARG A 79 9.01 6.62 -1.67
CA ARG A 79 9.08 7.25 -3.00
C ARG A 79 10.53 7.53 -3.43
N ALA A 80 11.36 7.99 -2.50
CA ALA A 80 12.78 8.23 -2.78
C ALA A 80 13.53 6.93 -3.11
N MET A 81 13.24 5.85 -2.39
CA MET A 81 13.76 4.51 -2.72
C MET A 81 13.34 4.08 -4.13
N GLY A 82 12.05 4.23 -4.48
CA GLY A 82 11.55 3.91 -5.82
C GLY A 82 12.30 4.66 -6.92
N ARG A 83 12.54 5.97 -6.73
CA ARG A 83 13.35 6.76 -7.66
C ARG A 83 14.81 6.27 -7.73
N ALA A 84 15.40 5.93 -6.60
CA ALA A 84 16.80 5.47 -6.54
C ALA A 84 17.02 4.15 -7.29
N VAL A 85 16.04 3.24 -7.29
CA VAL A 85 16.09 1.99 -8.06
C VAL A 85 15.47 2.13 -9.46
N ASN A 86 15.13 3.35 -9.88
CA ASN A 86 14.52 3.64 -11.19
C ASN A 86 13.24 2.81 -11.47
N ALA A 87 12.40 2.61 -10.45
CA ALA A 87 11.14 1.91 -10.60
C ALA A 87 10.18 2.68 -11.53
N SER A 88 9.46 1.96 -12.37
CA SER A 88 8.58 2.51 -13.39
C SER A 88 7.08 2.44 -13.01
N ASN A 89 6.79 2.44 -11.70
CA ASN A 89 5.41 2.46 -11.23
C ASN A 89 4.67 3.71 -11.73
N ASP A 90 3.44 3.49 -12.19
CA ASP A 90 2.58 4.54 -12.75
C ASP A 90 1.94 5.36 -11.63
N ASP A 91 1.69 4.76 -10.48
CA ASP A 91 1.07 5.43 -9.34
C ASP A 91 1.66 4.94 -8.00
N PHE A 92 1.50 5.77 -6.97
CA PHE A 92 1.85 5.48 -5.58
C PHE A 92 0.67 5.84 -4.69
N ILE A 93 -0.06 4.84 -4.21
CA ILE A 93 -1.24 5.02 -3.37
C ILE A 93 -0.86 5.11 -1.89
N ARG A 94 -1.52 6.00 -1.16
CA ARG A 94 -1.46 6.07 0.29
C ARG A 94 -2.85 5.77 0.86
N THR A 95 -2.95 4.90 1.85
CA THR A 95 -4.26 4.56 2.42
C THR A 95 -4.93 5.73 3.16
N THR A 96 -4.17 6.77 3.49
CA THR A 96 -4.70 8.03 4.06
C THR A 96 -5.26 9.00 3.02
N GLU A 97 -5.01 8.79 1.72
CA GLU A 97 -5.53 9.67 0.66
C GLU A 97 -7.05 9.58 0.52
N ALA A 98 -7.68 10.71 0.19
CA ALA A 98 -9.12 10.78 0.01
C ALA A 98 -9.62 9.80 -1.08
N ARG A 99 -8.88 9.66 -2.19
CA ARG A 99 -9.22 8.75 -3.28
C ARG A 99 -9.26 7.29 -2.83
N HIS A 100 -8.33 6.86 -1.95
CA HIS A 100 -8.34 5.51 -1.39
C HIS A 100 -9.55 5.29 -0.47
N LYS A 101 -9.84 6.25 0.41
CA LYS A 101 -11.00 6.18 1.33
C LYS A 101 -12.31 6.08 0.56
N ILE A 102 -12.49 6.90 -0.47
CA ILE A 102 -13.70 6.89 -1.32
C ILE A 102 -13.86 5.52 -2.00
N ALA A 103 -12.79 4.99 -2.61
CA ALA A 103 -12.84 3.70 -3.28
C ALA A 103 -13.14 2.56 -2.30
N SER A 104 -12.50 2.54 -1.13
CA SER A 104 -12.72 1.52 -0.09
C SER A 104 -14.15 1.56 0.45
N GLN A 105 -14.70 2.75 0.69
CA GLN A 105 -16.09 2.92 1.14
C GLN A 105 -17.08 2.45 0.08
N GLU A 106 -16.83 2.71 -1.20
CA GLU A 106 -17.69 2.27 -2.28
C GLU A 106 -17.68 0.74 -2.43
N ILE A 107 -16.51 0.10 -2.34
CA ILE A 107 -16.42 -1.37 -2.35
C ILE A 107 -17.17 -1.96 -1.16
N TRP A 108 -16.97 -1.41 0.03
CA TRP A 108 -17.68 -1.83 1.23
C TRP A 108 -19.21 -1.75 1.04
N ARG A 109 -19.71 -0.63 0.53
CA ARG A 109 -21.13 -0.44 0.26
C ARG A 109 -21.68 -1.51 -0.70
N ARG A 110 -20.97 -1.79 -1.79
CA ARG A 110 -21.37 -2.82 -2.75
C ARG A 110 -21.41 -4.22 -2.13
N MET A 111 -20.45 -4.56 -1.29
CA MET A 111 -20.43 -5.84 -0.58
C MET A 111 -21.57 -5.96 0.44
N VAL A 112 -21.92 -4.86 1.13
CA VAL A 112 -23.11 -4.84 2.01
C VAL A 112 -24.39 -5.03 1.19
N ASP A 113 -24.54 -4.32 0.07
CA ASP A 113 -25.71 -4.43 -0.80
C ASP A 113 -25.84 -5.83 -1.42
N ALA A 114 -24.72 -6.52 -1.68
CA ALA A 114 -24.67 -7.90 -2.16
C ALA A 114 -24.94 -8.95 -1.07
N GLY A 115 -24.98 -8.55 0.22
CA GLY A 115 -25.16 -9.48 1.34
C GLY A 115 -23.89 -10.23 1.77
N ASP A 116 -22.72 -9.83 1.24
CA ASP A 116 -21.45 -10.47 1.56
C ASP A 116 -20.93 -10.08 2.95
N ILE A 117 -21.44 -8.98 3.51
CA ILE A 117 -21.02 -8.46 4.82
C ILE A 117 -22.19 -8.56 5.79
N TYR A 118 -21.96 -9.21 6.92
CA TYR A 118 -22.93 -9.32 8.02
C TYR A 118 -22.26 -9.10 9.37
N LYS A 119 -23.03 -8.65 10.36
CA LYS A 119 -22.55 -8.48 11.73
C LYS A 119 -22.52 -9.82 12.44
N GLY A 120 -21.31 -10.23 12.84
CA GLY A 120 -21.07 -11.44 13.63
C GLY A 120 -20.45 -11.13 14.99
N SER A 121 -20.33 -12.17 15.82
CA SER A 121 -19.58 -12.14 17.08
C SER A 121 -18.47 -13.16 17.01
N TYR A 122 -17.28 -12.78 17.44
CA TYR A 122 -16.12 -13.66 17.58
C TYR A 122 -15.63 -13.61 19.01
N SER A 123 -15.36 -14.78 19.59
CA SER A 123 -14.73 -14.92 20.88
C SER A 123 -13.45 -15.74 20.75
N GLY A 124 -12.34 -15.20 21.14
CA GLY A 124 -11.04 -15.87 21.03
C GLY A 124 -9.96 -15.19 21.85
N LEU A 125 -8.90 -15.94 22.17
CA LEU A 125 -7.70 -15.40 22.81
C LEU A 125 -6.91 -14.57 21.79
N SER A 126 -6.70 -13.29 22.10
CA SER A 126 -5.81 -12.45 21.33
C SER A 126 -4.39 -12.60 21.86
N LEU A 127 -3.47 -13.18 21.07
CA LEU A 127 -2.04 -13.26 21.38
C LEU A 127 -1.26 -11.97 21.02
N ILE A 128 -1.96 -10.90 20.66
CA ILE A 128 -1.35 -9.64 20.22
C ILE A 128 -0.86 -8.77 21.40
N HIS A 129 -1.12 -9.17 22.62
CA HIS A 129 -0.79 -8.41 23.84
C HIS A 129 0.31 -9.04 24.71
N ILE A 130 1.18 -9.85 24.11
CA ILE A 130 2.39 -10.32 24.77
C ILE A 130 3.57 -9.44 24.39
#